data_a09f2bc9c2a2858c814c4a93cd22f064
#
_entry.id   a09f2bc9c2a2858c814c4a93cd22f064
#
_cell.length_a   1.000
_cell.length_b   1.000
_cell.length_c   1.000
_cell.angle_alpha   90.00
_cell.angle_beta   90.00
_cell.angle_gamma   90.00
#
_symmetry.space_group_name_H-M   'P 1'
#
loop_
_entity.id
_entity.type
_entity.pdbx_description
1 polymer ?
#
loop_
_entity_poly.entity_id
_entity_poly.type
_entity_poly.pdbx_seq_one_letter_code
_entity_poly.pdbx_strand_id
1 'polypeptide(L)'
;MSFIAVAFINAMVDLGHKIIIQNTIFKIYDDQTQVALTAIVNGLILLPFIFLFSPAGYLSDRFSKPFIMKASAFSAIIITLLITLAYYQGWFLFAFFMTLILAIQSALYSPAKYGYIRQLGGERHLSAANGFIQATTIVAILGGIIVFTVLFEWLLIDQRYHDEASLLRHIAPAGWLLVILSIVEWRLACRLTDTNKSTDFLRFPWKNYINGHLLKTNVKNLYTNPVIWYSVLGLSFFWGISQTFLAVFPAFAKMVLAENNTMIIQGLLACSGIGIVVGSLLAGTGKHGLIKTSLIPLGAIGMS
;
A
#
# COMPACT_ATOMS: atom_id res chain seq x y z
N MET A 1 15.23 -13.44 5.17
CA MET A 1 15.50 -12.63 3.96
C MET A 1 14.34 -12.67 2.97
N SER A 2 13.83 -13.85 2.54
CA SER A 2 12.75 -13.93 1.52
C SER A 2 11.48 -13.19 1.90
N PHE A 3 11.03 -13.22 3.16
CA PHE A 3 9.84 -12.52 3.61
C PHE A 3 9.91 -11.00 3.45
N ILE A 4 11.06 -10.41 3.82
CA ILE A 4 11.29 -8.97 3.70
C ILE A 4 11.25 -8.54 2.23
N ALA A 5 11.89 -9.33 1.36
CA ALA A 5 11.89 -9.08 -0.09
C ALA A 5 10.49 -9.20 -0.69
N VAL A 6 9.67 -10.18 -0.25
CA VAL A 6 8.26 -10.29 -0.66
C VAL A 6 7.47 -9.05 -0.24
N ALA A 7 7.60 -8.61 1.02
CA ALA A 7 6.88 -7.42 1.50
C ALA A 7 7.34 -6.13 0.78
N PHE A 8 8.63 -6.04 0.46
CA PHE A 8 9.20 -4.93 -0.30
C PHE A 8 8.62 -4.87 -1.72
N ILE A 9 8.68 -5.99 -2.46
CA ILE A 9 8.24 -6.04 -3.86
C ILE A 9 6.72 -5.84 -3.95
N ASN A 10 5.95 -6.44 -3.04
CA ASN A 10 4.49 -6.22 -2.99
C ASN A 10 4.15 -4.73 -2.89
N ALA A 11 4.75 -4.01 -1.92
CA ALA A 11 4.52 -2.58 -1.77
C ALA A 11 4.97 -1.77 -3.00
N MET A 12 6.07 -2.18 -3.66
CA MET A 12 6.59 -1.53 -4.85
C MET A 12 5.67 -1.72 -6.07
N VAL A 13 5.06 -2.89 -6.24
CA VAL A 13 4.08 -3.17 -7.32
C VAL A 13 2.81 -2.36 -7.12
N ASP A 14 2.26 -2.36 -5.90
CA ASP A 14 1.05 -1.62 -5.58
C ASP A 14 1.20 -0.12 -5.88
N LEU A 15 2.31 0.45 -5.42
CA LEU A 15 2.59 1.87 -5.66
C LEU A 15 2.96 2.16 -7.11
N GLY A 16 3.65 1.24 -7.77
CA GLY A 16 4.07 1.41 -9.16
C GLY A 16 2.87 1.65 -10.09
N HIS A 17 1.85 0.80 -10.02
CA HIS A 17 0.62 0.99 -10.79
C HIS A 17 -0.10 2.29 -10.40
N LYS A 18 -0.26 2.55 -9.09
CA LYS A 18 -0.89 3.77 -8.59
C LYS A 18 -0.22 5.03 -9.16
N ILE A 19 1.11 5.10 -9.12
CA ILE A 19 1.88 6.25 -9.59
C ILE A 19 1.73 6.45 -11.09
N ILE A 20 1.71 5.39 -11.89
CA ILE A 20 1.45 5.48 -13.33
C ILE A 20 0.08 6.13 -13.60
N ILE A 21 -0.97 5.68 -12.91
CA ILE A 21 -2.32 6.25 -13.04
C ILE A 21 -2.34 7.71 -12.58
N GLN A 22 -1.74 8.04 -11.44
CA GLN A 22 -1.69 9.41 -10.92
C GLN A 22 -0.90 10.36 -11.84
N ASN A 23 0.24 9.91 -12.38
CA ASN A 23 1.02 10.70 -13.33
C ASN A 23 0.27 10.89 -14.65
N THR A 24 -0.49 9.90 -15.12
CA THR A 24 -1.38 10.04 -16.28
C THR A 24 -2.45 11.10 -16.03
N ILE A 25 -3.10 11.06 -14.87
CA ILE A 25 -4.09 12.07 -14.46
C ILE A 25 -3.44 13.47 -14.44
N PHE A 26 -2.26 13.59 -13.85
CA PHE A 26 -1.53 14.85 -13.74
C PHE A 26 -1.19 15.45 -15.11
N LYS A 27 -0.84 14.63 -16.10
CA LYS A 27 -0.44 15.09 -17.44
C LYS A 27 -1.60 15.48 -18.35
N ILE A 28 -2.77 14.86 -18.16
CA ILE A 28 -3.90 14.98 -19.12
C ILE A 28 -4.99 15.92 -18.62
N TYR A 29 -5.30 15.88 -17.32
CA TYR A 29 -6.49 16.57 -16.80
C TYR A 29 -6.17 17.94 -16.21
N ASP A 30 -7.18 18.81 -16.20
CA ASP A 30 -7.13 20.12 -15.52
C ASP A 30 -7.07 19.95 -14.00
N ASP A 31 -6.68 21.01 -13.29
CA ASP A 31 -6.38 20.96 -11.86
C ASP A 31 -7.56 20.48 -11.01
N GLN A 32 -8.79 20.88 -11.35
CA GLN A 32 -10.00 20.47 -10.60
C GLN A 32 -10.29 18.97 -10.80
N THR A 33 -10.28 18.51 -12.04
CA THR A 33 -10.50 17.09 -12.39
C THR A 33 -9.38 16.22 -11.84
N GLN A 34 -8.13 16.70 -11.87
CA GLN A 34 -6.96 16.02 -11.30
C GLN A 34 -7.14 15.75 -9.80
N VAL A 35 -7.53 16.75 -9.01
CA VAL A 35 -7.76 16.57 -7.56
C VAL A 35 -8.87 15.55 -7.30
N ALA A 36 -9.98 15.65 -8.04
CA ALA A 36 -11.10 14.71 -7.90
C ALA A 36 -10.70 13.27 -8.24
N LEU A 37 -10.07 13.05 -9.39
CA LEU A 37 -9.63 11.70 -9.81
C LEU A 37 -8.56 11.13 -8.88
N THR A 38 -7.61 11.95 -8.40
CA THR A 38 -6.60 11.54 -7.42
C THR A 38 -7.23 11.13 -6.09
N ALA A 39 -8.24 11.87 -5.63
CA ALA A 39 -9.00 11.52 -4.43
C ALA A 39 -9.75 10.18 -4.61
N ILE A 40 -10.35 9.96 -5.80
CA ILE A 40 -11.02 8.68 -6.11
C ILE A 40 -10.00 7.53 -6.13
N VAL A 41 -8.82 7.67 -6.77
CA VAL A 41 -7.75 6.66 -6.75
C VAL A 41 -7.37 6.29 -5.32
N ASN A 42 -7.14 7.30 -4.46
CA ASN A 42 -6.83 7.06 -3.05
C ASN A 42 -7.97 6.36 -2.32
N GLY A 43 -9.23 6.74 -2.61
CA GLY A 43 -10.43 6.09 -2.08
C GLY A 43 -10.53 4.62 -2.51
N LEU A 44 -10.31 4.32 -3.79
CA LEU A 44 -10.32 2.96 -4.34
C LEU A 44 -9.31 2.05 -3.64
N ILE A 45 -8.16 2.58 -3.23
CA ILE A 45 -7.15 1.82 -2.49
C ILE A 45 -7.59 1.54 -1.06
N LEU A 46 -8.23 2.50 -0.39
CA LEU A 46 -8.63 2.36 1.01
C LEU A 46 -9.89 1.51 1.20
N LEU A 47 -10.84 1.56 0.25
CA LEU A 47 -12.12 0.85 0.32
C LEU A 47 -11.99 -0.64 0.65
N PRO A 48 -11.14 -1.45 -0.02
CA PRO A 48 -10.99 -2.86 0.28
C PRO A 48 -10.52 -3.13 1.71
N PHE A 49 -9.65 -2.29 2.27
CA PHE A 49 -9.18 -2.46 3.65
C PHE A 49 -10.31 -2.25 4.66
N ILE A 50 -11.28 -1.39 4.36
CA ILE A 50 -12.46 -1.18 5.22
C ILE A 50 -13.43 -2.36 5.10
N PHE A 51 -13.81 -2.75 3.87
CA PHE A 51 -14.82 -3.78 3.66
C PHE A 51 -14.30 -5.19 3.83
N LEU A 52 -13.03 -5.47 3.51
CA LEU A 52 -12.46 -6.81 3.61
C LEU A 52 -11.72 -7.06 4.94
N PHE A 53 -11.73 -6.13 5.87
CA PHE A 53 -11.05 -6.28 7.16
C PHE A 53 -11.36 -7.61 7.86
N SER A 54 -12.66 -7.94 8.06
CA SER A 54 -13.07 -9.18 8.73
C SER A 54 -12.83 -10.44 7.88
N PRO A 55 -13.21 -10.48 6.57
CA PRO A 55 -12.89 -11.62 5.72
C PRO A 55 -11.40 -11.90 5.58
N ALA A 56 -10.58 -10.86 5.42
CA ALA A 56 -9.13 -11.00 5.31
C ALA A 56 -8.50 -11.55 6.59
N GLY A 57 -8.94 -11.07 7.75
CA GLY A 57 -8.54 -11.61 9.06
C GLY A 57 -8.89 -13.09 9.18
N TYR A 58 -10.14 -13.45 8.88
CA TYR A 58 -10.59 -14.84 8.90
C TYR A 58 -9.76 -15.77 7.97
N LEU A 59 -9.51 -15.32 6.73
CA LEU A 59 -8.67 -16.09 5.81
C LEU A 59 -7.26 -16.29 6.37
N SER A 60 -6.69 -15.21 6.94
CA SER A 60 -5.38 -15.26 7.56
C SER A 60 -5.32 -16.19 8.77
N ASP A 61 -6.41 -16.39 9.51
CA ASP A 61 -6.46 -17.31 10.64
C ASP A 61 -6.74 -18.75 10.22
N ARG A 62 -7.52 -18.92 9.15
CA ARG A 62 -7.89 -20.23 8.63
C ARG A 62 -6.79 -20.92 7.84
N PHE A 63 -6.05 -20.17 7.03
CA PHE A 63 -4.98 -20.70 6.18
C PHE A 63 -3.61 -20.32 6.72
N SER A 64 -2.60 -21.10 6.34
CA SER A 64 -1.24 -20.72 6.71
C SER A 64 -0.86 -19.39 6.07
N LYS A 65 -0.14 -18.55 6.83
CA LYS A 65 0.25 -17.21 6.37
C LYS A 65 1.05 -17.26 5.05
N PRO A 66 2.05 -18.17 4.90
CA PRO A 66 2.75 -18.37 3.64
C PRO A 66 1.85 -18.77 2.47
N PHE A 67 0.82 -19.57 2.71
CA PHE A 67 -0.14 -19.95 1.65
C PHE A 67 -0.87 -18.72 1.11
N ILE A 68 -1.40 -17.87 2.00
CA ILE A 68 -2.09 -16.63 1.59
C ILE A 68 -1.13 -15.71 0.83
N MET A 69 0.10 -15.55 1.33
CA MET A 69 1.11 -14.72 0.67
C MET A 69 1.47 -15.24 -0.73
N LYS A 70 1.58 -16.56 -0.91
CA LYS A 70 1.82 -17.19 -2.23
C LYS A 70 0.64 -16.99 -3.17
N ALA A 71 -0.58 -17.23 -2.70
CA ALA A 71 -1.80 -17.08 -3.48
C ALA A 71 -2.00 -15.62 -3.91
N SER A 72 -1.76 -14.69 -2.99
CA SER A 72 -1.82 -13.26 -3.24
C SER A 72 -0.78 -12.81 -4.28
N ALA A 73 0.49 -13.21 -4.14
CA ALA A 73 1.54 -12.91 -5.10
C ALA A 73 1.27 -13.54 -6.49
N PHE A 74 0.66 -14.73 -6.54
CA PHE A 74 0.24 -15.32 -7.80
C PHE A 74 -0.89 -14.52 -8.47
N SER A 75 -1.89 -14.09 -7.69
CA SER A 75 -2.96 -13.24 -8.22
C SER A 75 -2.43 -11.89 -8.73
N ALA A 76 -1.39 -11.33 -8.09
CA ALA A 76 -0.74 -10.11 -8.55
C ALA A 76 -0.14 -10.25 -9.97
N ILE A 77 0.39 -11.43 -10.34
CA ILE A 77 0.87 -11.68 -11.71
C ILE A 77 -0.28 -11.52 -12.72
N ILE A 78 -1.43 -12.13 -12.44
CA ILE A 78 -2.60 -12.05 -13.32
C ILE A 78 -3.09 -10.60 -13.43
N ILE A 79 -3.20 -9.92 -12.30
CA ILE A 79 -3.67 -8.53 -12.24
C ILE A 79 -2.70 -7.61 -13.01
N THR A 80 -1.40 -7.74 -12.82
CA THR A 80 -0.40 -6.90 -13.51
C THR A 80 -0.32 -7.19 -15.01
N LEU A 81 -0.58 -8.43 -15.45
CA LEU A 81 -0.75 -8.75 -16.86
C LEU A 81 -1.98 -8.05 -17.47
N LEU A 82 -3.11 -8.05 -16.77
CA LEU A 82 -4.31 -7.32 -17.21
C LEU A 82 -4.10 -5.80 -17.23
N ILE A 83 -3.38 -5.26 -16.26
CA ILE A 83 -2.96 -3.86 -16.24
C ILE A 83 -2.09 -3.53 -17.45
N THR A 84 -1.10 -4.37 -17.73
CA THR A 84 -0.20 -4.20 -18.88
C THR A 84 -0.97 -4.23 -20.19
N LEU A 85 -1.89 -5.19 -20.34
CA LEU A 85 -2.79 -5.25 -21.50
C LEU A 85 -3.62 -3.96 -21.63
N ALA A 86 -4.18 -3.47 -20.52
CA ALA A 86 -4.94 -2.23 -20.52
C ALA A 86 -4.10 -1.02 -20.99
N TYR A 87 -2.84 -0.96 -20.61
CA TYR A 87 -1.92 0.10 -21.06
C TYR A 87 -1.69 0.02 -22.56
N TYR A 88 -1.40 -1.17 -23.12
CA TYR A 88 -1.22 -1.34 -24.57
C TYR A 88 -2.46 -1.00 -25.38
N GLN A 89 -3.64 -1.30 -24.84
CA GLN A 89 -4.91 -0.96 -25.51
C GLN A 89 -5.33 0.50 -25.29
N GLY A 90 -4.72 1.21 -24.35
CA GLY A 90 -5.11 2.57 -23.98
C GLY A 90 -6.42 2.62 -23.19
N TRP A 91 -6.79 1.54 -22.49
CA TRP A 91 -8.03 1.46 -21.71
C TRP A 91 -7.84 2.12 -20.33
N PHE A 92 -7.83 3.44 -20.32
CA PHE A 92 -7.59 4.20 -19.09
C PHE A 92 -8.56 3.85 -17.97
N LEU A 93 -9.85 3.85 -18.23
CA LEU A 93 -10.87 3.55 -17.22
C LEU A 93 -10.69 2.14 -16.63
N PHE A 94 -10.37 1.15 -17.48
CA PHE A 94 -10.10 -0.21 -17.00
C PHE A 94 -8.83 -0.25 -16.14
N ALA A 95 -7.74 0.38 -16.58
CA ALA A 95 -6.50 0.48 -15.80
C ALA A 95 -6.74 1.21 -14.47
N PHE A 96 -7.55 2.27 -14.48
CA PHE A 96 -7.96 3.01 -13.29
C PHE A 96 -8.68 2.10 -12.27
N PHE A 97 -9.64 1.29 -12.73
CA PHE A 97 -10.34 0.34 -11.86
C PHE A 97 -9.46 -0.84 -11.42
N MET A 98 -8.41 -1.21 -12.16
CA MET A 98 -7.44 -2.21 -11.73
C MET A 98 -6.72 -1.79 -10.43
N THR A 99 -6.67 -0.50 -10.10
CA THR A 99 -6.20 -0.03 -8.79
C THR A 99 -7.02 -0.62 -7.64
N LEU A 100 -8.35 -0.70 -7.79
CA LEU A 100 -9.23 -1.34 -6.80
C LEU A 100 -8.95 -2.85 -6.70
N ILE A 101 -8.78 -3.53 -7.84
CA ILE A 101 -8.53 -4.98 -7.86
C ILE A 101 -7.18 -5.30 -7.17
N LEU A 102 -6.15 -4.50 -7.45
CA LEU A 102 -4.85 -4.64 -6.80
C LEU A 102 -4.95 -4.35 -5.29
N ALA A 103 -5.74 -3.35 -4.91
CA ALA A 103 -6.00 -3.04 -3.51
C ALA A 103 -6.79 -4.14 -2.77
N ILE A 104 -7.72 -4.85 -3.44
CA ILE A 104 -8.39 -6.04 -2.91
C ILE A 104 -7.36 -7.12 -2.59
N GLN A 105 -6.45 -7.39 -3.52
CA GLN A 105 -5.37 -8.36 -3.34
C GLN A 105 -4.51 -7.99 -2.11
N SER A 106 -4.10 -6.72 -1.99
CA SER A 106 -3.28 -6.22 -0.88
C SER A 106 -4.03 -6.23 0.46
N ALA A 107 -5.33 -5.96 0.47
CA ALA A 107 -6.16 -6.06 1.68
C ALA A 107 -6.24 -7.50 2.20
N LEU A 108 -6.33 -8.50 1.31
CA LEU A 108 -6.31 -9.93 1.69
C LEU A 108 -4.92 -10.39 2.14
N TYR A 109 -3.85 -9.86 1.56
CA TYR A 109 -2.46 -10.15 1.89
C TYR A 109 -2.05 -9.60 3.27
N SER A 110 -2.52 -8.40 3.61
CA SER A 110 -2.04 -7.60 4.75
C SER A 110 -2.10 -8.32 6.11
N PRO A 111 -3.21 -8.96 6.54
CA PRO A 111 -3.25 -9.68 7.82
C PRO A 111 -2.27 -10.86 7.87
N ALA A 112 -2.07 -11.56 6.74
CA ALA A 112 -1.11 -12.67 6.66
C ALA A 112 0.33 -12.16 6.83
N LYS A 113 0.69 -11.01 6.22
CA LYS A 113 1.99 -10.36 6.38
C LYS A 113 2.30 -10.06 7.85
N TYR A 114 1.39 -9.38 8.53
CA TYR A 114 1.60 -9.01 9.94
C TYR A 114 1.55 -10.23 10.87
N GLY A 115 0.67 -11.20 10.61
CA GLY A 115 0.63 -12.46 11.35
C GLY A 115 1.91 -13.28 11.21
N TYR A 116 2.54 -13.28 10.04
CA TYR A 116 3.79 -13.98 9.79
C TYR A 116 4.99 -13.36 10.51
N ILE A 117 5.01 -12.03 10.68
CA ILE A 117 6.00 -11.32 11.51
C ILE A 117 6.01 -11.90 12.93
N ARG A 118 4.81 -12.08 13.52
CA ARG A 118 4.67 -12.63 14.87
C ARG A 118 5.19 -14.07 14.96
N GLN A 119 4.92 -14.88 13.91
CA GLN A 119 5.40 -16.27 13.86
C GLN A 119 6.92 -16.38 13.74
N LEU A 120 7.58 -15.46 13.01
CA LEU A 120 9.04 -15.46 12.81
C LEU A 120 9.81 -14.87 13.99
N GLY A 121 9.32 -13.77 14.56
CA GLY A 121 10.05 -12.97 15.57
C GLY A 121 9.72 -13.32 17.02
N GLY A 122 8.63 -14.06 17.28
CA GLY A 122 8.10 -14.25 18.61
C GLY A 122 7.69 -12.93 19.28
N GLU A 123 7.15 -12.99 20.50
CA GLU A 123 6.65 -11.80 21.19
C GLU A 123 7.76 -10.83 21.62
N ARG A 124 8.94 -11.33 21.93
CA ARG A 124 10.09 -10.50 22.40
C ARG A 124 10.63 -9.54 21.35
N HIS A 125 10.55 -9.88 20.07
CA HIS A 125 11.12 -9.07 19.00
C HIS A 125 10.04 -8.42 18.12
N LEU A 126 8.78 -8.50 18.51
CA LEU A 126 7.64 -8.05 17.71
C LEU A 126 7.72 -6.55 17.38
N SER A 127 8.11 -5.70 18.34
CA SER A 127 8.26 -4.25 18.13
C SER A 127 9.35 -3.95 17.10
N ALA A 128 10.53 -4.55 17.25
CA ALA A 128 11.65 -4.36 16.32
C ALA A 128 11.32 -4.90 14.93
N ALA A 129 10.69 -6.07 14.85
CA ALA A 129 10.29 -6.68 13.58
C ALA A 129 9.23 -5.85 12.85
N ASN A 130 8.23 -5.31 13.56
CA ASN A 130 7.23 -4.40 12.99
C ASN A 130 7.87 -3.09 12.53
N GLY A 131 8.75 -2.48 13.32
CA GLY A 131 9.48 -1.27 12.93
C GLY A 131 10.31 -1.48 11.68
N PHE A 132 11.01 -2.61 11.58
CA PHE A 132 11.82 -2.97 10.42
C PHE A 132 10.96 -3.21 9.15
N ILE A 133 9.84 -3.93 9.28
CA ILE A 133 8.93 -4.16 8.15
C ILE A 133 8.26 -2.86 7.71
N GLN A 134 7.90 -1.99 8.66
CA GLN A 134 7.33 -0.68 8.33
C GLN A 134 8.35 0.18 7.57
N ALA A 135 9.58 0.27 8.06
CA ALA A 135 10.66 0.99 7.37
C ALA A 135 10.91 0.41 5.98
N THR A 136 10.99 -0.93 5.84
CA THR A 136 11.16 -1.62 4.56
C THR A 136 10.01 -1.31 3.60
N THR A 137 8.77 -1.30 4.09
CA THR A 137 7.58 -0.98 3.29
C THR A 137 7.64 0.46 2.79
N ILE A 138 8.01 1.42 3.64
CA ILE A 138 8.15 2.83 3.24
C ILE A 138 9.27 3.01 2.22
N VAL A 139 10.43 2.36 2.41
CA VAL A 139 11.52 2.39 1.42
C VAL A 139 11.06 1.80 0.07
N ALA A 140 10.26 0.72 0.09
CA ALA A 140 9.68 0.14 -1.12
C ALA A 140 8.70 1.09 -1.81
N ILE A 141 7.86 1.79 -1.03
CA ILE A 141 6.95 2.83 -1.51
C ILE A 141 7.72 3.94 -2.21
N LEU A 142 8.72 4.51 -1.53
CA LEU A 142 9.55 5.59 -2.08
C LEU A 142 10.32 5.13 -3.31
N GLY A 143 10.92 3.94 -3.27
CA GLY A 143 11.59 3.33 -4.41
C GLY A 143 10.64 3.12 -5.59
N GLY A 144 9.42 2.64 -5.34
CA GLY A 144 8.38 2.49 -6.35
C GLY A 144 7.99 3.82 -6.98
N ILE A 145 7.75 4.86 -6.17
CA ILE A 145 7.44 6.21 -6.65
C ILE A 145 8.55 6.70 -7.59
N ILE A 146 9.81 6.65 -7.14
CA ILE A 146 10.95 7.13 -7.94
C ILE A 146 11.10 6.33 -9.23
N VAL A 147 11.18 5.00 -9.12
CA VAL A 147 11.42 4.12 -10.28
C VAL A 147 10.33 4.28 -11.34
N PHE A 148 9.05 4.21 -10.93
CA PHE A 148 7.95 4.30 -11.89
C PHE A 148 7.70 5.72 -12.41
N THR A 149 8.02 6.76 -11.64
CA THR A 149 7.97 8.14 -12.15
C THR A 149 9.09 8.40 -13.17
N VAL A 150 10.31 7.98 -12.87
CA VAL A 150 11.44 8.13 -13.81
C VAL A 150 11.18 7.33 -15.08
N LEU A 151 10.70 6.10 -14.96
CA LEU A 151 10.34 5.26 -16.12
C LEU A 151 9.20 5.87 -16.93
N PHE A 152 8.18 6.42 -16.27
CA PHE A 152 7.06 7.12 -16.89
C PHE A 152 7.53 8.32 -17.72
N GLU A 153 8.32 9.23 -17.12
CA GLU A 153 8.83 10.40 -17.83
C GLU A 153 9.79 10.00 -18.96
N TRP A 154 10.66 8.99 -18.75
CA TRP A 154 11.58 8.49 -19.75
C TRP A 154 10.87 7.95 -21.00
N LEU A 155 9.79 7.20 -20.82
CA LEU A 155 8.99 6.65 -21.92
C LEU A 155 8.19 7.72 -22.68
N LEU A 156 8.00 8.90 -22.07
CA LEU A 156 7.29 10.03 -22.70
C LEU A 156 8.23 11.04 -23.37
N ILE A 157 9.56 10.88 -23.27
CA ILE A 157 10.50 11.79 -23.94
C ILE A 157 10.20 11.79 -25.45
N ASP A 158 10.05 12.99 -26.01
CA ASP A 158 9.77 13.24 -27.42
C ASP A 158 8.46 12.61 -27.96
N GLN A 159 7.60 12.08 -27.07
CA GLN A 159 6.31 11.54 -27.47
C GLN A 159 5.21 12.61 -27.46
N ARG A 160 4.36 12.59 -28.51
CA ARG A 160 3.15 13.42 -28.57
C ARG A 160 1.95 12.59 -28.13
N TYR A 161 1.22 13.09 -27.17
CA TYR A 161 -0.03 12.49 -26.69
C TYR A 161 -1.09 13.59 -26.57
N HIS A 162 -2.35 13.24 -26.89
CA HIS A 162 -3.47 14.17 -26.90
C HIS A 162 -4.55 13.79 -25.88
N ASP A 163 -4.57 12.52 -25.48
CA ASP A 163 -5.53 11.94 -24.55
C ASP A 163 -4.85 10.88 -23.66
N GLU A 164 -5.59 10.42 -22.65
CA GLU A 164 -5.13 9.39 -21.72
C GLU A 164 -4.83 8.06 -22.42
N ALA A 165 -5.56 7.73 -23.50
CA ALA A 165 -5.38 6.47 -24.21
C ALA A 165 -4.05 6.45 -24.98
N SER A 166 -3.70 7.55 -25.67
CA SER A 166 -2.44 7.68 -26.39
C SER A 166 -1.25 7.70 -25.41
N LEU A 167 -1.39 8.41 -24.29
CA LEU A 167 -0.36 8.44 -23.26
C LEU A 167 -0.11 7.05 -22.67
N LEU A 168 -1.19 6.31 -22.32
CA LEU A 168 -1.05 4.95 -21.77
C LEU A 168 -0.34 4.00 -22.74
N ARG A 169 -0.61 4.08 -24.03
CA ARG A 169 0.08 3.25 -25.04
C ARG A 169 1.58 3.52 -25.07
N HIS A 170 2.00 4.77 -24.93
CA HIS A 170 3.43 5.12 -24.89
C HIS A 170 4.14 4.57 -23.64
N ILE A 171 3.47 4.61 -22.48
CA ILE A 171 4.03 4.09 -21.24
C ILE A 171 3.78 2.59 -21.02
N ALA A 172 3.09 1.91 -21.92
CA ALA A 172 2.73 0.49 -21.78
C ALA A 172 3.92 -0.44 -21.44
N PRO A 173 5.15 -0.21 -21.94
CA PRO A 173 6.31 -1.00 -21.54
C PRO A 173 6.58 -1.00 -20.02
N ALA A 174 6.19 0.05 -19.28
CA ALA A 174 6.32 0.08 -17.81
C ALA A 174 5.48 -1.02 -17.13
N GLY A 175 4.41 -1.49 -17.75
CA GLY A 175 3.60 -2.60 -17.26
C GLY A 175 4.40 -3.90 -17.12
N TRP A 176 5.35 -4.16 -17.99
CA TRP A 176 6.20 -5.35 -17.89
C TRP A 176 7.09 -5.37 -16.66
N LEU A 177 7.50 -4.19 -16.16
CA LEU A 177 8.23 -4.11 -14.89
C LEU A 177 7.33 -4.56 -13.72
N LEU A 178 6.04 -4.18 -13.71
CA LEU A 178 5.08 -4.66 -12.71
C LEU A 178 4.94 -6.20 -12.75
N VAL A 179 4.82 -6.77 -13.96
CA VAL A 179 4.72 -8.23 -14.16
C VAL A 179 5.98 -8.95 -13.66
N ILE A 180 7.16 -8.47 -14.04
CA ILE A 180 8.44 -9.07 -13.63
C ILE A 180 8.57 -9.03 -12.10
N LEU A 181 8.28 -7.90 -11.47
CA LEU A 181 8.30 -7.77 -10.01
C LEU A 181 7.32 -8.73 -9.35
N SER A 182 6.10 -8.87 -9.86
CA SER A 182 5.10 -9.82 -9.34
C SER A 182 5.55 -11.28 -9.48
N ILE A 183 6.22 -11.64 -10.58
CA ILE A 183 6.79 -12.98 -10.76
C ILE A 183 7.91 -13.23 -9.74
N VAL A 184 8.77 -12.25 -9.51
CA VAL A 184 9.86 -12.35 -8.51
C VAL A 184 9.26 -12.47 -7.12
N GLU A 185 8.25 -11.67 -6.80
CA GLU A 185 7.50 -11.74 -5.53
C GLU A 185 6.94 -13.15 -5.30
N TRP A 186 6.23 -13.70 -6.28
CA TRP A 186 5.68 -15.04 -6.19
C TRP A 186 6.73 -16.12 -5.98
N ARG A 187 7.85 -16.07 -6.73
CA ARG A 187 8.98 -17.01 -6.56
C ARG A 187 9.60 -16.95 -5.17
N LEU A 188 9.72 -15.74 -4.62
CA LEU A 188 10.22 -15.54 -3.26
C LEU A 188 9.20 -16.01 -2.21
N ALA A 189 7.90 -15.75 -2.44
CA ALA A 189 6.82 -16.23 -1.58
C ALA A 189 6.77 -17.76 -1.53
N CYS A 190 7.10 -18.45 -2.62
CA CYS A 190 7.22 -19.92 -2.64
C CYS A 190 8.32 -20.47 -1.71
N ARG A 191 9.31 -19.64 -1.33
CA ARG A 191 10.38 -20.02 -0.38
C ARG A 191 10.01 -19.78 1.08
N LEU A 192 8.83 -19.22 1.36
CA LEU A 192 8.38 -19.01 2.74
C LEU A 192 8.02 -20.36 3.37
N THR A 193 8.59 -20.60 4.56
CA THR A 193 8.36 -21.84 5.31
C THR A 193 7.09 -21.76 6.12
N ASP A 194 6.34 -22.83 6.13
CA ASP A 194 5.11 -22.96 6.94
C ASP A 194 5.50 -23.26 8.38
N THR A 195 5.18 -22.37 9.29
CA THR A 195 5.58 -22.44 10.70
C THR A 195 4.45 -22.91 11.62
N ASN A 196 3.21 -22.88 11.15
CA ASN A 196 2.06 -23.36 11.93
C ASN A 196 0.92 -23.85 11.02
N LYS A 197 0.34 -25.00 11.36
CA LYS A 197 -0.91 -25.48 10.74
C LYS A 197 -2.08 -24.76 11.41
N SER A 198 -2.95 -24.16 10.62
CA SER A 198 -4.22 -23.62 11.13
C SER A 198 -5.07 -24.76 11.72
N THR A 199 -5.61 -24.57 12.90
CA THR A 199 -6.28 -25.63 13.66
C THR A 199 -7.79 -25.50 13.73
N ASP A 200 -8.42 -24.42 13.25
CA ASP A 200 -9.86 -24.21 13.41
C ASP A 200 -10.62 -24.06 12.09
N PHE A 201 -11.54 -25.02 11.89
CA PHE A 201 -12.43 -25.10 10.71
C PHE A 201 -13.77 -24.36 10.89
N LEU A 202 -13.83 -23.31 11.69
CA LEU A 202 -15.06 -22.53 11.84
C LEU A 202 -15.40 -21.82 10.51
N ARG A 203 -16.64 -21.96 10.08
CA ARG A 203 -17.13 -21.29 8.87
C ARG A 203 -17.26 -19.80 9.12
N PHE A 204 -16.88 -18.97 8.14
CA PHE A 204 -17.05 -17.53 8.25
C PHE A 204 -18.54 -17.17 8.36
N PRO A 205 -18.96 -16.40 9.36
CA PRO A 205 -20.36 -16.07 9.58
C PRO A 205 -20.84 -14.94 8.66
N TRP A 206 -21.00 -15.25 7.37
CA TRP A 206 -21.38 -14.30 6.32
C TRP A 206 -22.62 -13.48 6.68
N LYS A 207 -23.64 -14.09 7.30
CA LYS A 207 -24.86 -13.41 7.73
C LYS A 207 -24.56 -12.29 8.74
N ASN A 208 -23.71 -12.54 9.71
CA ASN A 208 -23.32 -11.56 10.73
C ASN A 208 -22.43 -10.45 10.14
N TYR A 209 -21.63 -10.79 9.13
CA TYR A 209 -20.79 -9.82 8.41
C TYR A 209 -21.66 -8.86 7.59
N ILE A 210 -22.54 -9.36 6.73
CA ILE A 210 -23.42 -8.56 5.86
C ILE A 210 -24.35 -7.66 6.70
N ASN A 211 -24.87 -8.17 7.82
CA ASN A 211 -25.72 -7.39 8.73
C ASN A 211 -24.95 -6.39 9.61
N GLY A 212 -23.63 -6.24 9.41
CA GLY A 212 -22.80 -5.32 10.18
C GLY A 212 -22.57 -5.73 11.65
N HIS A 213 -23.07 -6.90 12.08
CA HIS A 213 -22.92 -7.35 13.46
C HIS A 213 -21.47 -7.56 13.86
N LEU A 214 -20.64 -8.13 12.96
CA LEU A 214 -19.20 -8.30 13.20
C LEU A 214 -18.50 -6.95 13.35
N LEU A 215 -18.81 -5.99 12.48
CA LEU A 215 -18.24 -4.65 12.58
C LEU A 215 -18.62 -4.00 13.92
N LYS A 216 -19.88 -4.03 14.29
CA LYS A 216 -20.35 -3.49 15.58
C LYS A 216 -19.67 -4.14 16.77
N THR A 217 -19.51 -5.46 16.76
CA THR A 217 -18.83 -6.20 17.83
C THR A 217 -17.34 -5.84 17.89
N ASN A 218 -16.67 -5.78 16.77
CA ASN A 218 -15.25 -5.42 16.70
C ASN A 218 -15.00 -3.98 17.18
N VAL A 219 -15.83 -3.03 16.73
CA VAL A 219 -15.75 -1.63 17.19
C VAL A 219 -16.03 -1.53 18.68
N LYS A 220 -17.04 -2.25 19.20
CA LYS A 220 -17.32 -2.29 20.64
C LYS A 220 -16.12 -2.82 21.44
N ASN A 221 -15.48 -3.90 20.97
CA ASN A 221 -14.29 -4.48 21.63
C ASN A 221 -13.09 -3.51 21.62
N LEU A 222 -12.89 -2.76 20.53
CA LEU A 222 -11.86 -1.72 20.47
C LEU A 222 -12.13 -0.59 21.44
N TYR A 223 -13.38 -0.13 21.51
CA TYR A 223 -13.81 0.97 22.38
C TYR A 223 -13.75 0.60 23.87
N THR A 224 -13.96 -0.68 24.23
CA THR A 224 -13.95 -1.14 25.62
C THR A 224 -12.53 -1.09 26.25
N ASN A 225 -11.48 -1.12 25.42
CA ASN A 225 -10.11 -0.99 25.92
C ASN A 225 -9.56 0.40 25.57
N PRO A 226 -9.44 1.32 26.55
CA PRO A 226 -9.03 2.70 26.28
C PRO A 226 -7.63 2.80 25.67
N VAL A 227 -6.70 1.92 26.02
CA VAL A 227 -5.34 1.92 25.45
C VAL A 227 -5.38 1.61 23.96
N ILE A 228 -6.13 0.59 23.55
CA ILE A 228 -6.30 0.24 22.16
C ILE A 228 -7.04 1.35 21.41
N TRP A 229 -8.11 1.89 22.00
CA TRP A 229 -8.91 2.94 21.41
C TRP A 229 -8.09 4.20 21.09
N TYR A 230 -7.34 4.72 22.09
CA TYR A 230 -6.48 5.90 21.85
C TYR A 230 -5.35 5.63 20.85
N SER A 231 -4.81 4.41 20.82
CA SER A 231 -3.79 4.02 19.84
C SER A 231 -4.38 4.02 18.42
N VAL A 232 -5.59 3.48 18.24
CA VAL A 232 -6.29 3.48 16.94
C VAL A 232 -6.61 4.91 16.51
N LEU A 233 -7.11 5.76 17.42
CA LEU A 233 -7.37 7.17 17.11
C LEU A 233 -6.11 7.92 16.68
N GLY A 234 -5.02 7.80 17.45
CA GLY A 234 -3.75 8.45 17.10
C GLY A 234 -3.23 8.01 15.72
N LEU A 235 -3.28 6.70 15.43
CA LEU A 235 -2.89 6.16 14.14
C LEU A 235 -3.81 6.65 13.01
N SER A 236 -5.11 6.74 13.26
CA SER A 236 -6.10 7.24 12.29
C SER A 236 -5.86 8.71 11.95
N PHE A 237 -5.58 9.55 12.94
CA PHE A 237 -5.22 10.96 12.72
C PHE A 237 -3.92 11.09 11.91
N PHE A 238 -2.88 10.34 12.28
CA PHE A 238 -1.61 10.34 11.54
C PHE A 238 -1.81 10.01 10.06
N TRP A 239 -2.50 8.90 9.76
CA TRP A 239 -2.76 8.49 8.39
C TRP A 239 -3.72 9.43 7.66
N GLY A 240 -4.72 10.00 8.37
CA GLY A 240 -5.64 10.97 7.80
C GLY A 240 -4.92 12.23 7.31
N ILE A 241 -4.08 12.83 8.17
CA ILE A 241 -3.26 13.99 7.82
C ILE A 241 -2.31 13.66 6.68
N SER A 242 -1.63 12.51 6.74
CA SER A 242 -0.70 12.07 5.70
C SER A 242 -1.39 11.89 4.35
N GLN A 243 -2.58 11.29 4.29
CA GLN A 243 -3.33 11.10 3.05
C GLN A 243 -3.86 12.44 2.50
N THR A 244 -4.30 13.35 3.36
CA THR A 244 -4.71 14.70 2.94
C THR A 244 -3.53 15.44 2.31
N PHE A 245 -2.36 15.40 2.93
CA PHE A 245 -1.15 16.00 2.39
C PHE A 245 -0.78 15.41 1.03
N LEU A 246 -0.76 14.08 0.90
CA LEU A 246 -0.46 13.40 -0.36
C LEU A 246 -1.46 13.73 -1.48
N ALA A 247 -2.73 13.98 -1.15
CA ALA A 247 -3.75 14.32 -2.14
C ALA A 247 -3.65 15.78 -2.62
N VAL A 248 -3.35 16.71 -1.72
CA VAL A 248 -3.38 18.14 -2.00
C VAL A 248 -2.04 18.67 -2.52
N PHE A 249 -0.92 18.06 -2.10
CA PHE A 249 0.42 18.56 -2.39
C PHE A 249 0.74 18.72 -3.88
N PRO A 250 0.37 17.80 -4.80
CA PRO A 250 0.64 18.00 -6.24
C PRO A 250 -0.03 19.23 -6.80
N ALA A 251 -1.28 19.51 -6.42
CA ALA A 251 -2.00 20.70 -6.83
C ALA A 251 -1.35 21.97 -6.22
N PHE A 252 -0.97 21.93 -4.96
CA PHE A 252 -0.23 23.02 -4.30
C PHE A 252 1.11 23.30 -4.98
N ALA A 253 1.87 22.26 -5.31
CA ALA A 253 3.14 22.40 -6.01
C ALA A 253 2.98 23.08 -7.39
N LYS A 254 1.94 22.71 -8.12
CA LYS A 254 1.62 23.28 -9.43
C LYS A 254 1.13 24.74 -9.31
N MET A 255 0.21 25.03 -8.39
CA MET A 255 -0.43 26.34 -8.27
C MET A 255 0.41 27.37 -7.54
N VAL A 256 1.14 26.97 -6.49
CA VAL A 256 1.86 27.88 -5.58
C VAL A 256 3.35 27.88 -5.86
N LEU A 257 3.96 26.71 -6.09
CA LEU A 257 5.39 26.58 -6.39
C LEU A 257 5.69 26.71 -7.89
N ALA A 258 4.65 26.80 -8.74
CA ALA A 258 4.75 26.82 -10.20
C ALA A 258 5.56 25.63 -10.78
N GLU A 259 5.55 24.48 -10.08
CA GLU A 259 6.31 23.30 -10.46
C GLU A 259 5.41 22.33 -11.25
N ASN A 260 5.81 22.02 -12.49
CA ASN A 260 5.09 21.12 -13.38
C ASN A 260 5.82 19.79 -13.63
N ASN A 261 7.01 19.63 -13.06
CA ASN A 261 7.80 18.41 -13.20
C ASN A 261 7.36 17.36 -12.18
N THR A 262 6.77 16.26 -12.67
CA THR A 262 6.32 15.17 -11.81
C THR A 262 7.44 14.56 -10.97
N MET A 263 8.69 14.52 -11.47
CA MET A 263 9.84 14.02 -10.71
C MET A 263 10.12 14.89 -9.47
N ILE A 264 10.06 16.22 -9.63
CA ILE A 264 10.30 17.16 -8.53
C ILE A 264 9.17 17.05 -7.50
N ILE A 265 7.91 17.04 -7.96
CA ILE A 265 6.74 16.92 -7.08
C ILE A 265 6.76 15.60 -6.30
N GLN A 266 7.00 14.48 -6.97
CA GLN A 266 7.09 13.18 -6.31
C GLN A 266 8.33 13.06 -5.42
N GLY A 267 9.45 13.69 -5.80
CA GLY A 267 10.66 13.78 -4.98
C GLY A 267 10.42 14.53 -3.67
N LEU A 268 9.72 15.65 -3.70
CA LEU A 268 9.34 16.41 -2.50
C LEU A 268 8.40 15.60 -1.60
N LEU A 269 7.41 14.91 -2.17
CA LEU A 269 6.55 13.98 -1.42
C LEU A 269 7.36 12.84 -0.79
N ALA A 270 8.36 12.31 -1.49
CA ALA A 270 9.22 11.25 -1.00
C ALA A 270 10.03 11.68 0.24
N CYS A 271 10.40 12.96 0.37
CA CYS A 271 11.09 13.50 1.55
C CYS A 271 10.30 13.27 2.84
N SER A 272 8.96 13.35 2.79
CA SER A 272 8.10 13.06 3.95
C SER A 272 8.21 11.60 4.41
N GLY A 273 8.41 10.68 3.45
CA GLY A 273 8.59 9.25 3.74
C GLY A 273 9.90 8.93 4.45
N ILE A 274 10.96 9.72 4.25
CA ILE A 274 12.24 9.55 4.96
C ILE A 274 12.03 9.71 6.46
N GLY A 275 11.22 10.70 6.87
CA GLY A 275 10.85 10.89 8.28
C GLY A 275 10.14 9.67 8.88
N ILE A 276 9.25 9.02 8.12
CA ILE A 276 8.56 7.80 8.55
C ILE A 276 9.55 6.63 8.70
N VAL A 277 10.51 6.48 7.78
CA VAL A 277 11.56 5.43 7.87
C VAL A 277 12.38 5.62 9.13
N VAL A 278 12.92 6.82 9.36
CA VAL A 278 13.73 7.14 10.53
C VAL A 278 12.93 6.93 11.82
N GLY A 279 11.70 7.46 11.88
CA GLY A 279 10.82 7.30 13.03
C GLY A 279 10.48 5.83 13.33
N SER A 280 10.21 5.03 12.31
CA SER A 280 9.91 3.60 12.44
C SER A 280 11.10 2.81 12.99
N LEU A 281 12.32 3.10 12.52
CA LEU A 281 13.55 2.47 13.02
C LEU A 281 13.81 2.86 14.47
N LEU A 282 13.72 4.15 14.81
CA LEU A 282 13.89 4.64 16.17
C LEU A 282 12.87 4.03 17.14
N ALA A 283 11.61 3.91 16.73
CA ALA A 283 10.57 3.27 17.53
C ALA A 283 10.86 1.77 17.75
N GLY A 284 11.45 1.10 16.76
CA GLY A 284 11.83 -0.32 16.83
C GLY A 284 13.02 -0.64 17.72
N THR A 285 13.87 0.34 18.06
CA THR A 285 15.11 0.14 18.85
C THR A 285 14.89 0.04 20.37
N GLY A 286 13.65 -0.10 20.86
CA GLY A 286 13.34 -0.24 22.28
C GLY A 286 14.04 -1.45 22.93
N LYS A 287 14.77 -1.23 24.05
CA LYS A 287 15.34 -2.33 24.84
C LYS A 287 14.20 -3.20 25.41
N HIS A 288 14.35 -4.51 25.29
CA HIS A 288 13.45 -5.53 25.87
C HIS A 288 12.01 -5.60 25.30
N GLY A 289 11.75 -5.20 24.05
CA GLY A 289 10.43 -5.33 23.43
C GLY A 289 9.34 -4.39 23.99
N LEU A 290 9.71 -3.45 24.86
CA LEU A 290 8.78 -2.47 25.42
C LEU A 290 8.49 -1.36 24.40
N ILE A 291 7.20 -1.07 24.22
CA ILE A 291 6.75 0.03 23.38
C ILE A 291 7.03 1.35 24.11
N LYS A 292 7.87 2.21 23.52
CA LYS A 292 8.16 3.53 24.06
C LYS A 292 7.05 4.52 23.71
N THR A 293 6.03 4.61 24.54
CA THR A 293 4.90 5.53 24.33
C THR A 293 5.31 7.01 24.35
N SER A 294 6.46 7.34 25.00
CA SER A 294 7.01 8.70 25.01
C SER A 294 7.43 9.25 23.63
N LEU A 295 7.62 8.38 22.63
CA LEU A 295 7.92 8.81 21.26
C LEU A 295 6.69 9.37 20.53
N ILE A 296 5.47 9.07 20.99
CA ILE A 296 4.23 9.56 20.35
C ILE A 296 4.10 11.08 20.42
N PRO A 297 4.22 11.72 21.61
CA PRO A 297 4.19 13.19 21.70
C PRO A 297 5.33 13.85 20.93
N LEU A 298 6.52 13.25 20.95
CA LEU A 298 7.69 13.77 20.24
C LEU A 298 7.47 13.77 18.71
N GLY A 299 6.87 12.71 18.18
CA GLY A 299 6.47 12.63 16.78
C GLY A 299 5.37 13.63 16.41
N ALA A 300 4.40 13.85 17.30
CA ALA A 300 3.34 14.83 17.09
C ALA A 300 3.88 16.27 17.02
N ILE A 301 4.82 16.64 17.92
CA ILE A 301 5.50 17.95 17.89
C ILE A 301 6.31 18.12 16.60
N GLY A 302 6.94 17.05 16.10
CA GLY A 302 7.71 17.12 14.85
C GLY A 302 6.86 17.27 13.59
N MET A 303 5.53 17.06 13.67
CA MET A 303 4.58 17.25 12.57
C MET A 303 3.89 18.64 12.60
N SER A 304 3.94 19.35 13.70
CA SER A 304 3.37 20.68 13.87
C SER A 304 4.33 21.78 13.42
#